data_e5037bea650b3163662b7842a0bc12b0
#
_entry.id   e5037bea650b3163662b7842a0bc12b0
#
_cell.length_a   1.000
_cell.length_b   1.000
_cell.length_c   1.000
_cell.angle_alpha   90.00
_cell.angle_beta   90.00
_cell.angle_gamma   90.00
#
_symmetry.space_group_name_H-M   'P 1'
#
loop_
_entity.id
_entity.type
_entity.pdbx_description
1 polymer ?
#
loop_
_entity_poly.entity_id
_entity_poly.type
_entity_poly.pdbx_seq_one_letter_code
_entity_poly.pdbx_strand_id
1 'polypeptide(L)'
;IMPDSIQGVIPVTVYRDKLEGSYATGYTRYKLCLQLAENGFFTPTLDSLSQVRVFRFDNSVDQPEWYNAHGEKVWQERYLGEWHPLKFIKMVEYYHAVEEILPETYRKMVDVYGENLEHIPYGDPYQYRTIFVKYIYSKMYDFFNDPANREGILADFPDFPFDFPDPYAVVS
;
A
#
# COMPACT_ATOMS: atom_id res chain seq x y z
N ILE A 1 -11.04 -26.19 -14.58
CA ILE A 1 -9.84 -26.97 -14.94
C ILE A 1 -9.99 -27.29 -16.42
N MET A 2 -8.98 -26.97 -17.22
CA MET A 2 -8.97 -27.33 -18.62
C MET A 2 -8.91 -28.87 -18.74
N PRO A 3 -9.60 -29.51 -19.72
CA PRO A 3 -9.42 -30.91 -19.98
C PRO A 3 -7.92 -31.22 -20.14
N ASP A 4 -7.48 -32.33 -19.60
CA ASP A 4 -6.08 -32.78 -19.61
C ASP A 4 -5.05 -31.96 -18.82
N SER A 5 -5.49 -30.99 -18.01
CA SER A 5 -4.61 -30.27 -17.12
C SER A 5 -4.57 -30.90 -15.73
N ILE A 6 -3.36 -31.16 -15.24
CA ILE A 6 -3.13 -31.61 -13.85
C ILE A 6 -3.11 -30.48 -12.83
N GLN A 7 -3.25 -29.21 -13.28
CA GLN A 7 -3.28 -28.01 -12.44
C GLN A 7 -4.49 -27.18 -12.79
N GLY A 8 -5.09 -26.57 -11.75
CA GLY A 8 -6.16 -25.60 -11.87
C GLY A 8 -5.90 -24.40 -10.97
N VAL A 9 -6.30 -23.23 -11.44
CA VAL A 9 -6.23 -21.97 -10.69
C VAL A 9 -7.65 -21.54 -10.35
N ILE A 10 -7.89 -21.24 -9.09
CA ILE A 10 -9.14 -20.66 -8.59
C ILE A 10 -8.84 -19.20 -8.23
N PRO A 11 -9.24 -18.23 -9.06
CA PRO A 11 -9.05 -16.83 -8.71
C PRO A 11 -9.99 -16.44 -7.57
N VAL A 12 -9.46 -15.71 -6.59
CA VAL A 12 -10.25 -15.10 -5.50
C VAL A 12 -10.01 -13.60 -5.53
N THR A 13 -11.09 -12.86 -5.77
CA THR A 13 -11.04 -11.38 -5.78
C THR A 13 -11.59 -10.84 -4.46
N VAL A 14 -10.83 -9.98 -3.81
CA VAL A 14 -11.25 -9.26 -2.61
C VAL A 14 -11.48 -7.80 -2.96
N TYR A 15 -12.70 -7.32 -2.76
CA TYR A 15 -13.07 -5.92 -2.98
C TYR A 15 -12.82 -5.14 -1.69
N ARG A 16 -11.71 -4.41 -1.63
CA ARG A 16 -11.29 -3.67 -0.42
C ARG A 16 -12.26 -2.57 -0.01
N ASP A 17 -12.91 -1.94 -0.98
CA ASP A 17 -13.95 -0.91 -0.77
C ASP A 17 -15.20 -1.43 -0.04
N LYS A 18 -15.37 -2.76 0.02
CA LYS A 18 -16.48 -3.43 0.71
C LYS A 18 -16.08 -4.03 2.05
N LEU A 19 -14.82 -3.93 2.45
CA LEU A 19 -14.37 -4.38 3.75
C LEU A 19 -14.66 -3.31 4.80
N GLU A 20 -15.23 -3.74 5.92
CA GLU A 20 -15.55 -2.85 7.03
C GLU A 20 -14.31 -2.49 7.84
N GLY A 21 -14.37 -1.32 8.45
CA GLY A 21 -13.33 -0.82 9.33
C GLY A 21 -12.49 0.30 8.73
N SER A 22 -11.89 1.06 9.62
CA SER A 22 -10.99 2.16 9.31
C SER A 22 -9.92 2.28 10.39
N TYR A 23 -8.95 3.16 10.20
CA TYR A 23 -7.96 3.48 11.23
C TYR A 23 -8.59 4.03 12.51
N ALA A 24 -9.68 4.81 12.40
CA ALA A 24 -10.36 5.40 13.55
C ALA A 24 -11.25 4.38 14.30
N THR A 25 -11.86 3.42 13.60
CA THR A 25 -12.82 2.46 14.16
C THR A 25 -12.25 1.06 14.37
N GLY A 26 -11.01 0.83 13.96
CA GLY A 26 -10.41 -0.49 13.88
C GLY A 26 -10.84 -1.26 12.63
N TYR A 27 -10.20 -2.39 12.37
CA TYR A 27 -10.44 -3.21 11.18
C TYR A 27 -11.17 -4.49 11.53
N THR A 28 -12.16 -4.85 10.68
CA THR A 28 -12.76 -6.18 10.71
C THR A 28 -11.85 -7.16 9.98
N ARG A 29 -11.41 -8.21 10.69
CA ARG A 29 -10.62 -9.29 10.11
C ARG A 29 -11.53 -10.35 9.54
N TYR A 30 -11.37 -10.62 8.26
CA TYR A 30 -12.13 -11.62 7.52
C TYR A 30 -11.34 -12.91 7.39
N LYS A 31 -12.07 -14.01 7.31
CA LYS A 31 -11.50 -15.34 7.11
C LYS A 31 -12.29 -16.06 6.02
N LEU A 32 -11.62 -16.38 4.93
CA LEU A 32 -12.14 -17.26 3.88
C LEU A 32 -11.52 -18.64 4.03
N CYS A 33 -12.36 -19.66 4.15
CA CYS A 33 -11.93 -21.05 4.13
C CYS A 33 -12.39 -21.69 2.81
N LEU A 34 -11.46 -22.18 2.02
CA LEU A 34 -11.74 -22.98 0.84
C LEU A 34 -11.39 -24.43 1.13
N GLN A 35 -12.29 -25.35 0.79
CA GLN A 35 -12.09 -26.78 0.95
C GLN A 35 -12.36 -27.49 -0.35
N LEU A 36 -11.49 -28.44 -0.71
CA LEU A 36 -11.74 -29.39 -1.79
C LEU A 36 -12.81 -30.37 -1.32
N ALA A 37 -13.88 -30.49 -2.07
CA ALA A 37 -14.95 -31.44 -1.80
C ALA A 37 -15.02 -32.48 -2.92
N GLU A 38 -15.45 -33.67 -2.57
CA GLU A 38 -15.75 -34.74 -3.53
C GLU A 38 -16.92 -34.35 -4.44
N ASN A 39 -16.81 -34.72 -5.68
CA ASN A 39 -17.92 -34.65 -6.65
C ASN A 39 -17.90 -35.87 -7.59
N GLY A 40 -18.84 -35.94 -8.54
CA GLY A 40 -18.95 -37.09 -9.47
C GLY A 40 -17.73 -37.36 -10.35
N PHE A 41 -16.74 -36.48 -10.37
CA PHE A 41 -15.53 -36.58 -11.21
C PHE A 41 -14.22 -36.51 -10.42
N PHE A 42 -14.28 -36.18 -9.14
CA PHE A 42 -13.09 -35.92 -8.31
C PHE A 42 -13.31 -36.41 -6.90
N THR A 43 -12.41 -37.26 -6.42
CA THR A 43 -12.32 -37.69 -5.03
C THR A 43 -10.98 -37.19 -4.46
N PRO A 44 -10.99 -36.31 -3.41
CA PRO A 44 -9.74 -35.86 -2.79
C PRO A 44 -8.99 -37.04 -2.15
N THR A 45 -7.75 -37.24 -2.54
CA THR A 45 -6.87 -38.29 -1.98
C THR A 45 -5.96 -37.79 -0.86
N LEU A 46 -5.93 -36.46 -0.67
CA LEU A 46 -5.15 -35.81 0.39
C LEU A 46 -5.85 -35.91 1.75
N ASP A 47 -5.08 -35.82 2.83
CA ASP A 47 -5.64 -35.68 4.18
C ASP A 47 -6.51 -34.41 4.29
N SER A 48 -7.41 -34.40 5.28
CA SER A 48 -8.38 -33.30 5.43
C SER A 48 -7.76 -31.92 5.65
N LEU A 49 -6.55 -31.84 6.24
CA LEU A 49 -5.85 -30.57 6.45
C LEU A 49 -5.28 -30.03 5.14
N SER A 50 -4.77 -30.92 4.29
CA SER A 50 -4.23 -30.57 2.97
C SER A 50 -5.30 -30.15 1.97
N GLN A 51 -6.56 -30.51 2.22
CA GLN A 51 -7.72 -30.12 1.40
C GLN A 51 -8.25 -28.73 1.71
N VAL A 52 -7.81 -28.09 2.80
CA VAL A 52 -8.30 -26.79 3.24
C VAL A 52 -7.26 -25.71 3.04
N ARG A 53 -7.69 -24.56 2.53
CA ARG A 53 -6.89 -23.33 2.49
C ARG A 53 -7.63 -22.23 3.21
N VAL A 54 -6.91 -21.52 4.07
CA VAL A 54 -7.45 -20.43 4.86
C VAL A 54 -6.73 -19.14 4.49
N PHE A 55 -7.49 -18.17 4.05
CA PHE A 55 -7.04 -16.82 3.77
C PHE A 55 -7.56 -15.90 4.87
N ARG A 56 -6.71 -15.01 5.36
CA ARG A 56 -7.10 -13.93 6.28
C ARG A 56 -6.76 -12.62 5.63
N PHE A 57 -7.68 -11.67 5.71
CA PHE A 57 -7.51 -10.35 5.13
C PHE A 57 -8.34 -9.32 5.90
N ASP A 58 -7.89 -8.10 5.87
CA ASP A 58 -8.59 -6.92 6.38
C ASP A 58 -8.29 -5.73 5.46
N ASN A 59 -8.76 -4.55 5.81
CA ASN A 59 -8.51 -3.32 5.07
C ASN A 59 -7.38 -2.49 5.71
N SER A 60 -6.53 -3.07 6.51
CA SER A 60 -5.37 -2.39 7.09
C SER A 60 -4.35 -2.00 6.01
N VAL A 61 -3.63 -0.93 6.27
CA VAL A 61 -2.47 -0.53 5.48
C VAL A 61 -1.25 -0.59 6.38
N ASP A 62 -0.45 -1.61 6.16
CA ASP A 62 0.80 -1.79 6.88
C ASP A 62 1.91 -0.91 6.28
N GLN A 63 2.90 -0.60 7.11
CA GLN A 63 4.10 0.06 6.62
C GLN A 63 4.76 -0.79 5.54
N PRO A 64 5.04 -0.21 4.35
CA PRO A 64 5.64 -0.97 3.26
C PRO A 64 7.01 -1.53 3.67
N GLU A 65 7.35 -2.70 3.16
CA GLU A 65 8.62 -3.36 3.42
C GLU A 65 9.72 -2.82 2.50
N TRP A 66 10.08 -1.56 2.72
CA TRP A 66 11.15 -0.90 2.00
C TRP A 66 12.49 -1.11 2.72
N TYR A 67 13.50 -1.52 1.98
CA TYR A 67 14.84 -1.79 2.52
C TYR A 67 15.88 -0.90 1.89
N ASN A 68 16.81 -0.40 2.71
CA ASN A 68 18.00 0.31 2.24
C ASN A 68 19.07 -0.67 1.73
N ALA A 69 20.19 -0.13 1.27
CA ALA A 69 21.33 -0.93 0.78
C ALA A 69 21.97 -1.83 1.86
N HIS A 70 21.68 -1.59 3.13
CA HIS A 70 22.15 -2.39 4.27
C HIS A 70 21.14 -3.45 4.71
N GLY A 71 19.98 -3.55 4.03
CA GLY A 71 18.91 -4.49 4.38
C GLY A 71 18.08 -4.07 5.59
N GLU A 72 18.15 -2.79 5.99
CA GLU A 72 17.33 -2.24 7.07
C GLU A 72 16.01 -1.74 6.51
N LYS A 73 14.90 -2.04 7.20
CA LYS A 73 13.57 -1.53 6.85
C LYS A 73 13.53 -0.03 7.10
N VAL A 74 13.18 0.73 6.08
CA VAL A 74 13.14 2.19 6.15
C VAL A 74 11.78 2.73 5.70
N TRP A 75 11.41 3.87 6.28
CA TRP A 75 10.33 4.73 5.85
C TRP A 75 10.94 6.06 5.39
N GLN A 76 10.23 6.84 4.60
CA GLN A 76 10.71 8.13 4.09
C GLN A 76 10.68 9.23 5.18
N GLU A 77 11.25 8.99 6.35
CA GLU A 77 11.26 9.94 7.48
C GLU A 77 11.82 11.31 7.08
N ARG A 78 12.80 11.31 6.17
CA ARG A 78 13.43 12.54 5.65
C ARG A 78 12.43 13.52 5.03
N TYR A 79 11.31 13.04 4.48
CA TYR A 79 10.30 13.84 3.79
C TYR A 79 8.94 13.83 4.47
N LEU A 80 8.63 12.77 5.21
CA LEU A 80 7.28 12.48 5.71
C LEU A 80 7.23 12.39 7.24
N GLY A 81 8.38 12.42 7.92
CA GLY A 81 8.45 12.25 9.35
C GLY A 81 8.08 10.85 9.81
N GLU A 82 7.55 10.73 11.02
CA GLU A 82 7.15 9.46 11.61
C GLU A 82 6.06 8.76 10.79
N TRP A 83 6.11 7.42 10.75
CA TRP A 83 5.13 6.61 10.04
C TRP A 83 3.72 6.77 10.59
N HIS A 84 2.77 6.97 9.69
CA HIS A 84 1.35 6.79 9.93
C HIS A 84 0.67 6.30 8.65
N PRO A 85 -0.29 5.34 8.72
CA PRO A 85 -0.96 4.79 7.54
C PRO A 85 -1.61 5.83 6.63
N LEU A 86 -2.21 6.88 7.20
CA LEU A 86 -2.80 7.97 6.43
C LEU A 86 -1.76 8.70 5.57
N LYS A 87 -0.51 8.83 6.05
CA LYS A 87 0.58 9.40 5.27
C LYS A 87 0.87 8.56 4.02
N PHE A 88 0.91 7.24 4.16
CA PHE A 88 1.15 6.36 3.02
C PHE A 88 -0.02 6.36 2.03
N ILE A 89 -1.26 6.34 2.51
CA ILE A 89 -2.44 6.46 1.64
C ILE A 89 -2.37 7.74 0.81
N LYS A 90 -2.09 8.88 1.43
CA LYS A 90 -1.95 10.16 0.72
C LYS A 90 -0.73 10.19 -0.22
N MET A 91 0.35 9.53 0.15
CA MET A 91 1.53 9.40 -0.71
C MET A 91 1.18 8.64 -2.01
N VAL A 92 0.47 7.52 -1.91
CA VAL A 92 0.02 6.74 -3.08
C VAL A 92 -1.00 7.53 -3.91
N GLU A 93 -1.93 8.25 -3.26
CA GLU A 93 -2.90 9.13 -3.94
C GLU A 93 -2.19 10.19 -4.79
N TYR A 94 -1.22 10.91 -4.24
CA TYR A 94 -0.46 11.91 -4.99
C TYR A 94 0.50 11.29 -6.00
N TYR A 95 0.99 10.08 -5.76
CA TYR A 95 1.77 9.32 -6.74
C TYR A 95 0.94 9.01 -7.99
N HIS A 96 -0.30 8.52 -7.81
CA HIS A 96 -1.21 8.28 -8.92
C HIS A 96 -1.60 9.58 -9.64
N ALA A 97 -1.77 10.69 -8.93
CA ALA A 97 -2.07 11.98 -9.53
C ALA A 97 -0.97 12.50 -10.48
N VAL A 98 0.25 11.98 -10.40
CA VAL A 98 1.33 12.29 -11.36
C VAL A 98 0.96 11.84 -12.77
N GLU A 99 0.12 10.79 -12.93
CA GLU A 99 -0.32 10.30 -14.24
C GLU A 99 -1.05 11.37 -15.04
N GLU A 100 -1.89 12.18 -14.39
CA GLU A 100 -2.65 13.25 -15.04
C GLU A 100 -1.75 14.37 -15.58
N ILE A 101 -0.60 14.59 -14.94
CA ILE A 101 0.32 15.69 -15.24
C ILE A 101 1.45 15.24 -16.16
N LEU A 102 2.00 14.06 -15.92
CA LEU A 102 3.19 13.51 -16.56
C LEU A 102 3.01 12.01 -16.89
N PRO A 103 2.07 11.63 -17.77
CA PRO A 103 1.68 10.24 -18.00
C PRO A 103 2.84 9.33 -18.42
N GLU A 104 3.72 9.79 -19.30
CA GLU A 104 4.89 9.00 -19.74
C GLU A 104 5.93 8.82 -18.64
N THR A 105 6.08 9.81 -17.77
CA THR A 105 6.98 9.73 -16.60
C THR A 105 6.38 8.81 -15.55
N TYR A 106 5.08 8.92 -15.30
CA TYR A 106 4.38 8.05 -14.35
C TYR A 106 4.53 6.58 -14.72
N ARG A 107 4.31 6.17 -15.98
CA ARG A 107 4.51 4.79 -16.43
C ARG A 107 5.92 4.28 -16.11
N LYS A 108 6.95 5.10 -16.38
CA LYS A 108 8.33 4.73 -16.05
C LYS A 108 8.59 4.65 -14.54
N MET A 109 7.89 5.46 -13.75
CA MET A 109 7.95 5.38 -12.29
C MET A 109 7.29 4.11 -11.78
N VAL A 110 6.15 3.69 -12.37
CA VAL A 110 5.49 2.42 -12.06
C VAL A 110 6.40 1.22 -12.36
N ASP A 111 7.11 1.24 -13.48
CA ASP A 111 8.09 0.18 -13.82
C ASP A 111 9.20 0.03 -12.77
N VAL A 112 9.56 1.13 -12.08
CA VAL A 112 10.64 1.14 -11.07
C VAL A 112 10.13 0.92 -9.65
N TYR A 113 9.01 1.57 -9.29
CA TYR A 113 8.55 1.64 -7.90
C TYR A 113 7.31 0.79 -7.63
N GLY A 114 6.68 0.24 -8.68
CA GLY A 114 5.41 -0.45 -8.58
C GLY A 114 4.21 0.49 -8.64
N GLU A 115 3.03 -0.09 -8.81
CA GLU A 115 1.78 0.65 -8.95
C GLU A 115 1.39 1.41 -7.67
N ASN A 116 1.66 0.82 -6.50
CA ASN A 116 1.35 1.40 -5.20
C ASN A 116 2.60 1.64 -4.34
N LEU A 117 3.72 1.98 -4.98
CA LEU A 117 5.00 2.20 -4.31
C LEU A 117 5.48 0.98 -3.52
N GLU A 118 5.36 -0.21 -4.09
CA GLU A 118 5.88 -1.45 -3.52
C GLU A 118 7.39 -1.40 -3.32
N HIS A 119 8.08 -0.61 -4.14
CA HIS A 119 9.51 -0.35 -4.05
C HIS A 119 9.79 1.13 -3.82
N ILE A 120 10.74 1.43 -2.94
CA ILE A 120 11.05 2.80 -2.59
C ILE A 120 12.14 3.40 -3.48
N PRO A 121 12.03 4.70 -3.85
CA PRO A 121 13.16 5.48 -4.28
C PRO A 121 14.10 5.73 -3.07
N TYR A 122 15.14 4.93 -2.95
CA TYR A 122 16.16 5.08 -1.91
C TYR A 122 17.52 5.39 -2.50
N GLY A 123 18.26 6.22 -1.80
CA GLY A 123 19.58 6.66 -2.23
C GLY A 123 19.58 8.14 -2.69
N ASP A 124 20.77 8.71 -2.81
CA ASP A 124 20.95 10.10 -3.25
C ASP A 124 22.04 10.15 -4.31
N PRO A 125 21.73 10.58 -5.56
CA PRO A 125 20.41 10.91 -6.07
C PRO A 125 19.63 9.65 -6.52
N TYR A 126 18.36 9.55 -6.15
CA TYR A 126 17.49 8.53 -6.74
C TYR A 126 16.79 9.06 -8.01
N GLN A 127 16.45 8.14 -8.90
CA GLN A 127 15.72 8.46 -10.11
C GLN A 127 14.37 9.11 -9.78
N TYR A 128 13.97 10.12 -10.51
CA TYR A 128 12.72 10.88 -10.31
C TYR A 128 12.60 11.66 -8.98
N ARG A 129 13.69 11.87 -8.24
CA ARG A 129 13.68 12.67 -6.99
C ARG A 129 12.92 13.99 -7.13
N THR A 130 13.19 14.75 -8.21
CA THR A 130 12.53 16.03 -8.45
C THR A 130 11.02 15.88 -8.61
N ILE A 131 10.55 14.80 -9.22
CA ILE A 131 9.13 14.50 -9.38
C ILE A 131 8.51 14.19 -8.02
N PHE A 132 9.14 13.33 -7.21
CA PHE A 132 8.69 13.03 -5.86
C PHE A 132 8.60 14.28 -5.00
N VAL A 133 9.63 15.12 -4.98
CA VAL A 133 9.63 16.35 -4.18
C VAL A 133 8.52 17.29 -4.64
N LYS A 134 8.40 17.55 -5.95
CA LYS A 134 7.50 18.56 -6.49
C LYS A 134 6.04 18.16 -6.46
N TYR A 135 5.72 16.88 -6.75
CA TYR A 135 4.35 16.46 -6.99
C TYR A 135 3.79 15.54 -5.90
N ILE A 136 4.64 15.01 -5.02
CA ILE A 136 4.22 14.10 -3.97
C ILE A 136 4.51 14.70 -2.60
N TYR A 137 5.77 14.84 -2.21
CA TYR A 137 6.13 15.29 -0.85
C TYR A 137 5.67 16.72 -0.55
N SER A 138 5.80 17.67 -1.49
CA SER A 138 5.31 19.03 -1.30
C SER A 138 3.79 19.07 -1.17
N LYS A 139 3.06 18.26 -1.95
CA LYS A 139 1.60 18.17 -1.86
C LYS A 139 1.14 17.56 -0.55
N MET A 140 1.85 16.56 -0.06
CA MET A 140 1.61 15.99 1.26
C MET A 140 1.90 17.02 2.36
N TYR A 141 3.02 17.71 2.27
CA TYR A 141 3.38 18.77 3.21
C TYR A 141 2.28 19.84 3.29
N ASP A 142 1.83 20.37 2.14
CA ASP A 142 0.76 21.34 2.05
C ASP A 142 -0.54 20.80 2.66
N PHE A 143 -0.94 19.57 2.27
CA PHE A 143 -2.17 18.93 2.74
C PHE A 143 -2.19 18.77 4.28
N PHE A 144 -1.13 18.22 4.86
CA PHE A 144 -1.07 17.95 6.29
C PHE A 144 -0.77 19.22 7.14
N ASN A 145 -0.30 20.30 6.52
CA ASN A 145 -0.14 21.58 7.19
C ASN A 145 -1.33 22.54 7.00
N ASP A 146 -2.28 22.20 6.14
CA ASP A 146 -3.52 22.97 6.01
C ASP A 146 -4.34 22.89 7.30
N PRO A 147 -4.73 24.02 7.91
CA PRO A 147 -5.46 24.03 9.19
C PRO A 147 -6.78 23.25 9.17
N ALA A 148 -7.52 23.32 8.07
CA ALA A 148 -8.81 22.63 7.94
C ALA A 148 -8.63 21.09 7.89
N ASN A 149 -7.61 20.62 7.16
CA ASN A 149 -7.27 19.20 7.12
C ASN A 149 -6.77 18.71 8.47
N ARG A 150 -5.94 19.50 9.16
CA ARG A 150 -5.43 19.15 10.49
C ARG A 150 -6.54 18.97 11.52
N GLU A 151 -7.53 19.86 11.52
CA GLU A 151 -8.68 19.76 12.43
C GLU A 151 -9.44 18.43 12.21
N GLY A 152 -9.72 18.07 10.95
CA GLY A 152 -10.39 16.82 10.62
C GLY A 152 -9.55 15.59 11.00
N ILE A 153 -8.26 15.62 10.73
CA ILE A 153 -7.35 14.52 11.07
C ILE A 153 -7.26 14.32 12.59
N LEU A 154 -7.14 15.40 13.37
CA LEU A 154 -7.06 15.31 14.83
C LEU A 154 -8.38 14.83 15.48
N ALA A 155 -9.52 15.05 14.83
CA ALA A 155 -10.79 14.49 15.28
C ALA A 155 -10.80 12.95 15.23
N ASP A 156 -10.17 12.37 14.20
CA ASP A 156 -10.09 10.91 14.00
C ASP A 156 -8.84 10.30 14.66
N PHE A 157 -7.73 11.05 14.70
CA PHE A 157 -6.41 10.62 15.16
C PHE A 157 -5.79 11.69 16.08
N PRO A 158 -6.15 11.72 17.37
CA PRO A 158 -5.66 12.76 18.31
C PRO A 158 -4.14 12.83 18.40
N ASP A 159 -3.45 11.69 18.24
CA ASP A 159 -1.98 11.56 18.35
C ASP A 159 -1.29 11.51 16.97
N PHE A 160 -1.93 12.05 15.91
CA PHE A 160 -1.35 12.02 14.56
C PHE A 160 -0.02 12.78 14.52
N PRO A 161 1.08 12.17 14.00
CA PRO A 161 2.39 12.81 13.95
C PRO A 161 2.47 13.83 12.80
N PHE A 162 2.28 15.10 13.11
CA PHE A 162 2.42 16.24 12.16
C PHE A 162 3.86 16.76 12.08
N ASP A 163 4.81 15.86 12.04
CA ASP A 163 6.25 16.13 12.05
C ASP A 163 6.87 16.16 10.64
N PHE A 164 6.14 16.70 9.66
CA PHE A 164 6.61 16.76 8.26
C PHE A 164 7.80 17.73 8.12
N PRO A 165 8.97 17.24 7.68
CA PRO A 165 10.06 18.13 7.27
C PRO A 165 9.67 18.93 6.02
N ASP A 166 10.20 20.14 5.89
CA ASP A 166 10.05 20.90 4.65
C ASP A 166 10.76 20.16 3.50
N PRO A 167 10.02 19.68 2.49
CA PRO A 167 10.62 18.91 1.40
C PRO A 167 11.58 19.73 0.54
N TYR A 168 11.46 21.03 0.51
CA TYR A 168 12.37 21.92 -0.22
C TYR A 168 13.69 22.15 0.54
N ALA A 169 13.67 22.17 1.86
CA ALA A 169 14.89 22.28 2.67
C ALA A 169 15.80 21.06 2.54
N VAL A 170 15.25 19.90 2.16
CA VAL A 170 16.00 18.63 1.99
C VAL A 170 16.68 18.54 0.62
N VAL A 171 16.32 19.39 -0.33
CA VAL A 171 16.84 19.38 -1.73
C VAL A 171 18.02 20.34 -1.91
N SER A 172 18.16 21.30 -1.02
CA SER A 172 19.33 22.22 -0.97
C SER A 172 20.47 21.61 -0.15
#